data_e26dce0a99340d8170c8106563f3217e
#
_entry.id   e26dce0a99340d8170c8106563f3217e
#
_cell.length_a   1.000
_cell.length_b   1.000
_cell.length_c   1.000
_cell.angle_alpha   90.00
_cell.angle_beta   90.00
_cell.angle_gamma   90.00
#
_symmetry.space_group_name_H-M   'P 1'
#
loop_
_entity.id
_entity.type
_entity.pdbx_description
1 polymer ?
#
loop_
_entity_poly.entity_id
_entity_poly.type
_entity_poly.pdbx_seq_one_letter_code
_entity_poly.pdbx_strand_id
1 'polypeptide(L)'
;MSYLDEMNDQLLVRRQKMNDIREGGLDPFGQRFERTHLTNEIRASYEEQSKEELEETEHEVTIAGRIMTKRGKGKAGFAHIQDLGGQIQIYVRQDAIGEDAYKLFTLADLGDIVGVQGIIFKTKVGELSIKATKFTFLTKSLRPLPEKFHGLQDVEQRYRQRYLDLISTEGSKETFIMRSRIIQSMRHYLDDQGFLEVETPMLHSIAGGAAARPFVTHHNTLDMTLYMRIAIELHLKRLIVGGLEKVYEIGRVFRNEGMSTRHNPEFTMIELYEAYADYNDIMELTENLVAHIAQEVLGTTTIQYGDDQIELAPRWKRLHMADAVKEYTGVDFWQQLTKEQAHELAKEHNVQVTPSMEAGHVLNEFFEQKVEEQLVQPTFIYGHPVEVSPLAKKNPEDPRYTDRFELFIVRREHANAFTELNDPIDQRERFEAQLVEKEQGNDEAHEMDEDFIEALEYGLPPTGGLGIGIDRLVMLLTNSQSIRDVLLFPQMRPRD
;
A
#
# COMPACT_ATOMS: atom_id res chain seq x y z
N MET A 1 3.85 -29.24 -29.46
CA MET A 1 3.25 -30.05 -28.38
C MET A 1 1.90 -29.43 -28.02
N SER A 2 0.85 -30.22 -27.86
CA SER A 2 -0.44 -29.69 -27.42
C SER A 2 -0.35 -29.31 -25.94
N TYR A 3 -1.16 -28.36 -25.50
CA TYR A 3 -1.27 -27.96 -24.07
C TYR A 3 -1.55 -29.17 -23.13
N LEU A 4 -2.10 -30.26 -23.66
CA LEU A 4 -2.37 -31.49 -22.93
C LEU A 4 -1.12 -32.35 -22.69
N ASP A 5 -0.10 -32.26 -23.55
CA ASP A 5 1.13 -33.04 -23.45
C ASP A 5 2.08 -32.56 -22.34
N GLU A 6 1.82 -31.34 -21.82
CA GLU A 6 2.60 -30.73 -20.69
C GLU A 6 1.94 -30.97 -19.32
N MET A 7 0.80 -31.67 -19.28
CA MET A 7 0.10 -31.90 -18.01
C MET A 7 0.64 -33.09 -17.26
N ASN A 8 0.86 -32.90 -15.95
CA ASN A 8 1.16 -33.99 -15.06
C ASN A 8 -0.12 -34.83 -14.72
N ASP A 9 0.07 -36.02 -14.19
CA ASP A 9 -1.01 -36.97 -13.88
C ASP A 9 -2.12 -36.35 -12.99
N GLN A 10 -1.77 -35.47 -12.07
CA GLN A 10 -2.75 -34.83 -11.18
C GLN A 10 -3.72 -33.90 -11.95
N LEU A 11 -3.22 -33.17 -12.94
CA LEU A 11 -4.03 -32.30 -13.78
C LEU A 11 -5.00 -33.12 -14.66
N LEU A 12 -4.52 -34.26 -15.18
CA LEU A 12 -5.35 -35.19 -15.96
C LEU A 12 -6.48 -35.80 -15.12
N VAL A 13 -6.16 -36.29 -13.91
CA VAL A 13 -7.15 -36.84 -12.98
C VAL A 13 -8.22 -35.82 -12.62
N ARG A 14 -7.85 -34.55 -12.37
CA ARG A 14 -8.83 -33.48 -12.06
C ARG A 14 -9.72 -33.16 -13.24
N ARG A 15 -9.20 -33.19 -14.46
CA ARG A 15 -9.99 -33.02 -15.70
C ARG A 15 -10.94 -34.20 -15.90
N GLN A 16 -10.51 -35.43 -15.63
CA GLN A 16 -11.39 -36.59 -15.69
C GLN A 16 -12.57 -36.43 -14.69
N LYS A 17 -12.29 -36.09 -13.43
CA LYS A 17 -13.32 -35.82 -12.44
C LYS A 17 -14.29 -34.71 -12.85
N MET A 18 -13.80 -33.68 -13.53
CA MET A 18 -14.64 -32.63 -14.12
C MET A 18 -15.60 -33.21 -15.14
N ASN A 19 -15.12 -34.10 -16.01
CA ASN A 19 -15.94 -34.76 -17.00
C ASN A 19 -16.96 -35.70 -16.34
N ASP A 20 -16.56 -36.46 -15.31
CA ASP A 20 -17.47 -37.32 -14.54
C ASP A 20 -18.62 -36.54 -13.92
N ILE A 21 -18.36 -35.28 -13.44
CA ILE A 21 -19.41 -34.38 -12.92
C ILE A 21 -20.37 -33.97 -14.05
N ARG A 22 -19.86 -33.66 -15.24
CA ARG A 22 -20.66 -33.28 -16.43
C ARG A 22 -21.53 -34.46 -16.91
N GLU A 23 -20.95 -35.66 -16.99
CA GLU A 23 -21.65 -36.88 -17.34
C GLU A 23 -22.75 -37.23 -16.34
N GLY A 24 -22.58 -36.85 -15.07
CA GLY A 24 -23.60 -36.88 -14.03
C GLY A 24 -24.70 -35.82 -14.16
N GLY A 25 -24.69 -35.02 -15.22
CA GLY A 25 -25.71 -34.01 -15.52
C GLY A 25 -25.57 -32.69 -14.77
N LEU A 26 -24.38 -32.43 -14.15
CA LEU A 26 -24.12 -31.21 -13.40
C LEU A 26 -23.04 -30.35 -14.10
N ASP A 27 -23.19 -29.03 -13.98
CA ASP A 27 -22.15 -28.12 -14.41
C ASP A 27 -21.04 -28.06 -13.34
N PRO A 28 -19.80 -28.47 -13.67
CA PRO A 28 -18.66 -28.39 -12.74
C PRO A 28 -18.20 -26.97 -12.42
N PHE A 29 -18.75 -25.95 -13.04
CA PHE A 29 -18.45 -24.53 -12.83
C PHE A 29 -19.67 -23.74 -12.39
N GLY A 30 -20.68 -24.39 -11.87
CA GLY A 30 -21.83 -23.91 -11.15
C GLY A 30 -22.41 -22.55 -11.53
N GLN A 31 -23.44 -22.17 -10.81
CA GLN A 31 -24.12 -20.88 -11.00
C GLN A 31 -24.16 -20.09 -9.69
N ARG A 32 -24.94 -18.99 -9.66
CA ARG A 32 -25.18 -18.20 -8.46
C ARG A 32 -25.57 -19.11 -7.28
N PHE A 33 -24.89 -18.91 -6.16
CA PHE A 33 -25.18 -19.56 -4.91
C PHE A 33 -25.38 -18.49 -3.83
N GLU A 34 -26.45 -18.64 -3.05
CA GLU A 34 -26.78 -17.69 -1.98
C GLU A 34 -26.30 -18.26 -0.64
N ARG A 35 -25.34 -17.55 -0.04
CA ARG A 35 -24.85 -17.83 1.32
C ARG A 35 -25.47 -16.88 2.31
N THR A 36 -25.71 -17.34 3.54
CA THR A 36 -26.29 -16.55 4.62
C THR A 36 -25.23 -15.97 5.55
N HIS A 37 -24.08 -16.65 5.71
CA HIS A 37 -23.05 -16.30 6.66
C HIS A 37 -21.64 -16.47 6.08
N LEU A 38 -20.72 -15.68 6.62
CA LEU A 38 -19.28 -15.92 6.55
C LEU A 38 -18.82 -16.75 7.75
N THR A 39 -17.66 -17.41 7.63
CA THR A 39 -17.14 -18.27 8.70
C THR A 39 -16.80 -17.51 9.98
N ASN A 40 -16.31 -16.28 9.89
CA ASN A 40 -16.04 -15.42 11.05
C ASN A 40 -17.32 -14.99 11.78
N GLU A 41 -18.42 -14.76 11.06
CA GLU A 41 -19.72 -14.42 11.67
C GLU A 41 -20.26 -15.60 12.47
N ILE A 42 -20.13 -16.81 11.93
CA ILE A 42 -20.50 -18.05 12.63
C ILE A 42 -19.65 -18.22 13.90
N ARG A 43 -18.33 -18.04 13.79
CA ARG A 43 -17.44 -18.13 14.96
C ARG A 43 -17.78 -17.09 16.02
N ALA A 44 -17.95 -15.83 15.64
CA ALA A 44 -18.30 -14.75 16.56
C ALA A 44 -19.60 -15.01 17.32
N SER A 45 -20.58 -15.68 16.66
CA SER A 45 -21.90 -15.92 17.26
C SER A 45 -21.96 -17.21 18.09
N TYR A 46 -21.16 -18.24 17.77
CA TYR A 46 -21.38 -19.60 18.27
C TYR A 46 -20.12 -20.26 18.87
N GLU A 47 -18.91 -19.67 18.78
CA GLU A 47 -17.67 -20.29 19.28
C GLU A 47 -17.70 -20.52 20.80
N GLU A 48 -18.29 -19.59 21.55
CA GLU A 48 -18.35 -19.66 23.03
C GLU A 48 -19.52 -20.52 23.55
N GLN A 49 -20.52 -20.85 22.70
CA GLN A 49 -21.65 -21.66 23.13
C GLN A 49 -21.22 -23.10 23.41
N SER A 50 -21.82 -23.73 24.42
CA SER A 50 -21.61 -25.14 24.73
C SER A 50 -22.23 -26.05 23.66
N LYS A 51 -21.84 -27.33 23.70
CA LYS A 51 -22.41 -28.31 22.79
C LYS A 51 -23.92 -28.49 23.04
N GLU A 52 -24.30 -28.48 24.32
CA GLU A 52 -25.69 -28.65 24.80
C GLU A 52 -26.55 -27.47 24.31
N GLU A 53 -26.10 -26.24 24.44
CA GLU A 53 -26.81 -25.05 23.95
C GLU A 53 -27.05 -25.09 22.44
N LEU A 54 -26.05 -25.53 21.65
CA LEU A 54 -26.17 -25.67 20.19
C LEU A 54 -27.11 -26.85 19.80
N GLU A 55 -27.23 -27.88 20.62
CA GLU A 55 -28.15 -28.99 20.40
C GLU A 55 -29.62 -28.67 20.77
N GLU A 56 -29.85 -27.74 21.71
CA GLU A 56 -31.19 -27.27 22.09
C GLU A 56 -31.81 -26.35 21.05
N THR A 57 -30.98 -25.57 20.32
CA THR A 57 -31.47 -24.61 19.32
C THR A 57 -30.76 -24.88 17.99
N GLU A 58 -31.47 -25.49 17.04
CA GLU A 58 -30.89 -25.75 15.73
C GLU A 58 -30.69 -24.45 14.96
N HIS A 59 -29.41 -24.09 14.75
CA HIS A 59 -29.01 -22.93 13.94
C HIS A 59 -28.61 -23.37 12.54
N GLU A 60 -29.49 -23.12 11.58
CA GLU A 60 -29.22 -23.44 10.17
C GLU A 60 -28.44 -22.30 9.50
N VAL A 61 -27.39 -22.66 8.78
CA VAL A 61 -26.53 -21.72 8.02
C VAL A 61 -26.26 -22.26 6.63
N THR A 62 -26.02 -21.35 5.71
CA THR A 62 -25.53 -21.64 4.36
C THR A 62 -24.24 -20.90 4.11
N ILE A 63 -23.18 -21.68 3.84
CA ILE A 63 -21.83 -21.14 3.55
C ILE A 63 -21.38 -21.55 2.16
N ALA A 64 -20.43 -20.83 1.61
CA ALA A 64 -19.71 -21.21 0.39
C ALA A 64 -18.24 -20.87 0.52
N GLY A 65 -17.38 -21.76 0.04
CA GLY A 65 -15.93 -21.54 0.11
C GLY A 65 -15.14 -22.68 -0.52
N ARG A 66 -13.83 -22.58 -0.35
CA ARG A 66 -12.84 -23.50 -0.92
C ARG A 66 -12.55 -24.65 0.05
N ILE A 67 -12.53 -25.87 -0.46
CA ILE A 67 -12.09 -27.05 0.31
C ILE A 67 -10.58 -26.97 0.55
N MET A 68 -10.17 -26.84 1.79
CA MET A 68 -8.77 -26.77 2.20
C MET A 68 -8.25 -28.08 2.76
N THR A 69 -9.10 -28.84 3.45
CA THR A 69 -8.80 -30.21 3.92
C THR A 69 -9.99 -31.10 3.68
N LYS A 70 -9.72 -32.38 3.50
CA LYS A 70 -10.76 -33.38 3.38
C LYS A 70 -10.26 -34.70 3.94
N ARG A 71 -11.08 -35.34 4.77
CA ARG A 71 -10.83 -36.67 5.34
C ARG A 71 -12.15 -37.43 5.49
N GLY A 72 -12.12 -38.71 5.34
CA GLY A 72 -13.29 -39.56 5.54
C GLY A 72 -13.07 -40.97 5.00
N LYS A 73 -13.86 -41.92 5.52
CA LYS A 73 -13.96 -43.29 5.04
C LYS A 73 -15.42 -43.72 5.02
N GLY A 74 -15.79 -44.45 3.96
CA GLY A 74 -17.14 -45.01 3.84
C GLY A 74 -18.23 -43.96 3.61
N LYS A 75 -19.21 -43.85 4.50
CA LYS A 75 -20.43 -43.03 4.32
C LYS A 75 -20.41 -41.70 5.06
N ALA A 76 -19.27 -41.30 5.59
CA ALA A 76 -19.11 -40.01 6.28
C ALA A 76 -17.73 -39.41 6.06
N GLY A 77 -17.64 -38.07 6.08
CA GLY A 77 -16.39 -37.34 5.93
C GLY A 77 -16.46 -35.98 6.55
N PHE A 78 -15.27 -35.40 6.74
CA PHE A 78 -15.05 -34.04 7.20
C PHE A 78 -14.23 -33.25 6.16
N ALA A 79 -14.48 -31.98 6.05
CA ALA A 79 -13.67 -31.08 5.27
C ALA A 79 -13.60 -29.71 5.98
N HIS A 80 -12.53 -28.95 5.74
CA HIS A 80 -12.50 -27.53 6.12
C HIS A 80 -12.78 -26.69 4.88
N ILE A 81 -13.72 -25.77 5.02
CA ILE A 81 -14.12 -24.80 3.99
C ILE A 81 -13.56 -23.44 4.39
N GLN A 82 -12.87 -22.81 3.46
CA GLN A 82 -12.28 -21.48 3.62
C GLN A 82 -13.06 -20.46 2.79
N ASP A 83 -13.47 -19.38 3.42
CA ASP A 83 -14.01 -18.17 2.78
C ASP A 83 -13.20 -16.92 3.14
N LEU A 84 -13.78 -15.72 3.02
CA LEU A 84 -13.13 -14.46 3.42
C LEU A 84 -12.94 -14.35 4.93
N GLY A 85 -13.87 -14.93 5.72
CA GLY A 85 -13.87 -14.87 7.18
C GLY A 85 -12.94 -15.89 7.86
N GLY A 86 -12.37 -16.85 7.12
CA GLY A 86 -11.51 -17.88 7.68
C GLY A 86 -11.87 -19.29 7.27
N GLN A 87 -11.74 -20.26 8.19
CA GLN A 87 -12.05 -21.68 7.94
C GLN A 87 -13.02 -22.22 8.97
N ILE A 88 -13.93 -23.10 8.52
CA ILE A 88 -14.83 -23.87 9.38
C ILE A 88 -14.89 -25.33 8.92
N GLN A 89 -15.02 -26.25 9.87
CA GLN A 89 -15.19 -27.67 9.58
C GLN A 89 -16.62 -27.96 9.16
N ILE A 90 -16.80 -28.77 8.13
CA ILE A 90 -18.07 -29.39 7.78
C ILE A 90 -18.03 -30.89 8.04
N TYR A 91 -19.14 -31.45 8.49
CA TYR A 91 -19.39 -32.89 8.64
C TYR A 91 -20.45 -33.35 7.64
N VAL A 92 -20.07 -34.22 6.75
CA VAL A 92 -20.90 -34.68 5.63
C VAL A 92 -21.19 -36.17 5.78
N ARG A 93 -22.49 -36.54 5.76
CA ARG A 93 -22.94 -37.93 5.83
C ARG A 93 -23.84 -38.24 4.64
N GLN A 94 -23.67 -39.45 4.06
CA GLN A 94 -24.45 -39.90 2.91
C GLN A 94 -25.95 -39.95 3.21
N ASP A 95 -26.33 -40.44 4.41
CA ASP A 95 -27.73 -40.53 4.84
C ASP A 95 -28.40 -39.17 5.10
N ALA A 96 -27.61 -38.11 5.33
CA ALA A 96 -28.10 -36.75 5.55
C ALA A 96 -28.26 -35.94 4.25
N ILE A 97 -27.31 -36.07 3.30
CA ILE A 97 -27.33 -35.29 2.07
C ILE A 97 -27.78 -36.05 0.82
N GLY A 98 -27.97 -37.37 0.92
CA GLY A 98 -28.30 -38.24 -0.20
C GLY A 98 -27.09 -38.80 -0.93
N GLU A 99 -27.29 -39.88 -1.71
CA GLU A 99 -26.24 -40.64 -2.35
C GLU A 99 -25.53 -39.82 -3.46
N ASP A 100 -26.29 -39.11 -4.30
CA ASP A 100 -25.77 -38.32 -5.40
C ASP A 100 -24.87 -37.13 -4.90
N ALA A 101 -25.35 -36.39 -3.91
CA ALA A 101 -24.59 -35.30 -3.30
C ALA A 101 -23.34 -35.82 -2.55
N TYR A 102 -23.43 -37.01 -1.92
CA TYR A 102 -22.28 -37.64 -1.28
C TYR A 102 -21.24 -38.12 -2.30
N LYS A 103 -21.66 -38.58 -3.47
CA LYS A 103 -20.78 -38.93 -4.59
C LYS A 103 -20.01 -37.69 -5.04
N LEU A 104 -20.67 -36.52 -5.16
CA LEU A 104 -20.00 -35.25 -5.48
C LEU A 104 -18.99 -34.83 -4.39
N PHE A 105 -19.37 -34.96 -3.11
CA PHE A 105 -18.42 -34.76 -2.02
C PHE A 105 -17.20 -35.67 -2.14
N THR A 106 -17.38 -36.94 -2.52
CA THR A 106 -16.31 -37.92 -2.71
C THR A 106 -15.38 -37.51 -3.87
N LEU A 107 -15.96 -37.09 -5.00
CA LEU A 107 -15.23 -36.64 -6.19
C LEU A 107 -14.48 -35.32 -5.97
N ALA A 108 -14.94 -34.46 -5.05
CA ALA A 108 -14.34 -33.16 -4.79
C ALA A 108 -12.90 -33.28 -4.32
N ASP A 109 -12.04 -32.44 -4.85
CA ASP A 109 -10.62 -32.34 -4.50
C ASP A 109 -10.35 -31.11 -3.61
N LEU A 110 -9.18 -31.08 -2.99
CA LEU A 110 -8.67 -29.87 -2.35
C LEU A 110 -8.54 -28.74 -3.38
N GLY A 111 -9.07 -27.58 -3.05
CA GLY A 111 -9.14 -26.43 -3.93
C GLY A 111 -10.50 -26.24 -4.62
N ASP A 112 -11.35 -27.24 -4.68
CA ASP A 112 -12.71 -27.09 -5.22
C ASP A 112 -13.53 -26.11 -4.36
N ILE A 113 -14.45 -25.38 -5.00
CA ILE A 113 -15.36 -24.46 -4.32
C ILE A 113 -16.72 -25.13 -4.21
N VAL A 114 -17.29 -25.11 -3.02
CA VAL A 114 -18.55 -25.77 -2.69
C VAL A 114 -19.45 -24.88 -1.84
N GLY A 115 -20.75 -25.13 -1.92
CA GLY A 115 -21.76 -24.59 -1.02
C GLY A 115 -22.27 -25.66 -0.08
N VAL A 116 -22.49 -25.30 1.18
CA VAL A 116 -22.96 -26.20 2.23
C VAL A 116 -24.07 -25.53 3.03
N GLN A 117 -25.22 -26.14 3.11
CA GLN A 117 -26.30 -25.82 4.05
C GLN A 117 -26.28 -26.84 5.17
N GLY A 118 -26.44 -26.41 6.41
CA GLY A 118 -26.43 -27.33 7.53
C GLY A 118 -26.61 -26.67 8.87
N ILE A 119 -26.56 -27.49 9.92
CA ILE A 119 -26.78 -27.07 11.30
C ILE A 119 -25.47 -26.97 12.03
N ILE A 120 -25.30 -25.90 12.80
CA ILE A 120 -24.12 -25.66 13.63
C ILE A 120 -24.11 -26.64 14.79
N PHE A 121 -22.96 -27.23 15.06
CA PHE A 121 -22.75 -28.13 16.20
C PHE A 121 -21.30 -28.15 16.65
N LYS A 122 -21.05 -28.67 17.84
CA LYS A 122 -19.68 -28.98 18.29
C LYS A 122 -19.40 -30.48 18.23
N THR A 123 -18.21 -30.80 17.71
CA THR A 123 -17.76 -32.21 17.68
C THR A 123 -17.44 -32.71 19.09
N LYS A 124 -17.14 -34.03 19.24
CA LYS A 124 -16.79 -34.63 20.55
C LYS A 124 -15.53 -34.00 21.16
N VAL A 125 -14.67 -33.42 20.32
CA VAL A 125 -13.44 -32.72 20.76
C VAL A 125 -13.61 -31.20 20.89
N GLY A 126 -14.86 -30.70 20.78
CA GLY A 126 -15.19 -29.28 20.98
C GLY A 126 -15.04 -28.40 19.74
N GLU A 127 -14.69 -28.94 18.55
CA GLU A 127 -14.53 -28.15 17.34
C GLU A 127 -15.87 -27.69 16.78
N LEU A 128 -16.05 -26.37 16.60
CA LEU A 128 -17.24 -25.79 15.99
C LEU A 128 -17.32 -26.20 14.52
N SER A 129 -18.43 -26.78 14.12
CA SER A 129 -18.61 -27.43 12.83
C SER A 129 -20.02 -27.26 12.29
N ILE A 130 -20.22 -27.50 10.99
CA ILE A 130 -21.51 -27.53 10.33
C ILE A 130 -21.84 -28.97 9.93
N LYS A 131 -22.93 -29.50 10.43
CA LYS A 131 -23.50 -30.78 10.01
C LYS A 131 -24.32 -30.56 8.73
N ALA A 132 -23.73 -30.94 7.60
CA ALA A 132 -24.32 -30.70 6.29
C ALA A 132 -25.66 -31.42 6.11
N THR A 133 -26.68 -30.68 5.70
CA THR A 133 -27.99 -31.15 5.23
C THR A 133 -28.12 -31.09 3.71
N LYS A 134 -27.31 -30.18 3.07
CA LYS A 134 -27.19 -30.07 1.61
C LYS A 134 -25.75 -29.76 1.23
N PHE A 135 -25.29 -30.37 0.14
CA PHE A 135 -23.98 -30.15 -0.44
C PHE A 135 -24.13 -29.80 -1.92
N THR A 136 -23.57 -28.66 -2.35
CA THR A 136 -23.64 -28.15 -3.72
C THR A 136 -22.26 -27.98 -4.27
N PHE A 137 -21.95 -28.54 -5.42
CA PHE A 137 -20.70 -28.35 -6.12
C PHE A 137 -20.78 -27.05 -6.92
N LEU A 138 -19.82 -26.11 -6.73
CA LEU A 138 -19.83 -24.78 -7.35
C LEU A 138 -18.73 -24.59 -8.41
N THR A 139 -17.49 -25.00 -8.11
CA THR A 139 -16.39 -24.81 -9.07
C THR A 139 -15.32 -25.86 -8.90
N LYS A 140 -15.00 -26.55 -9.99
CA LYS A 140 -13.89 -27.51 -10.06
C LYS A 140 -12.54 -26.80 -10.19
N SER A 141 -11.65 -27.03 -9.24
CA SER A 141 -10.25 -26.63 -9.33
C SER A 141 -9.47 -27.61 -10.21
N LEU A 142 -8.98 -27.16 -11.34
CA LEU A 142 -8.24 -28.01 -12.29
C LEU A 142 -6.74 -28.10 -11.98
N ARG A 143 -6.23 -27.29 -11.04
CA ARG A 143 -4.86 -27.35 -10.55
C ARG A 143 -4.84 -27.65 -9.06
N PRO A 144 -3.89 -28.48 -8.58
CA PRO A 144 -3.71 -28.68 -7.15
C PRO A 144 -3.26 -27.38 -6.47
N LEU A 145 -3.67 -27.19 -5.23
CA LEU A 145 -3.10 -26.13 -4.39
C LEU A 145 -1.63 -26.46 -4.07
N PRO A 146 -0.78 -25.44 -3.81
CA PRO A 146 0.54 -25.66 -3.25
C PRO A 146 0.49 -26.49 -1.97
N GLU A 147 1.60 -27.16 -1.64
CA GLU A 147 1.68 -27.98 -0.42
C GLU A 147 1.36 -27.16 0.84
N LYS A 148 0.56 -27.73 1.71
CA LYS A 148 -0.26 -27.07 2.72
C LYS A 148 0.47 -26.60 3.97
N PHE A 149 1.61 -27.18 4.28
CA PHE A 149 2.20 -27.06 5.62
C PHE A 149 3.00 -25.77 5.86
N HIS A 150 3.37 -25.04 4.81
CA HIS A 150 4.25 -23.85 4.93
C HIS A 150 3.84 -22.67 4.03
N GLY A 151 2.67 -22.69 3.38
CA GLY A 151 2.31 -21.71 2.37
C GLY A 151 3.24 -21.78 1.13
N LEU A 152 3.29 -20.70 0.35
CA LEU A 152 4.26 -20.56 -0.72
C LEU A 152 5.62 -20.14 -0.12
N GLN A 153 6.61 -21.05 -0.13
CA GLN A 153 7.96 -20.78 0.35
C GLN A 153 8.74 -19.82 -0.55
N ASP A 154 8.49 -19.90 -1.85
CA ASP A 154 9.10 -19.00 -2.82
C ASP A 154 8.40 -17.63 -2.79
N VAL A 155 9.12 -16.65 -2.28
CA VAL A 155 8.66 -15.25 -2.17
C VAL A 155 8.35 -14.66 -3.55
N GLU A 156 9.12 -15.00 -4.58
CA GLU A 156 8.87 -14.53 -5.93
C GLU A 156 7.57 -15.11 -6.50
N GLN A 157 7.29 -16.38 -6.23
CA GLN A 157 6.03 -17.01 -6.63
C GLN A 157 4.85 -16.36 -5.91
N ARG A 158 4.97 -15.98 -4.65
CA ARG A 158 3.92 -15.25 -3.90
C ARG A 158 3.53 -13.95 -4.62
N TYR A 159 4.49 -13.19 -5.11
CA TYR A 159 4.22 -11.94 -5.82
C TYR A 159 3.65 -12.15 -7.22
N ARG A 160 4.16 -13.12 -7.97
CA ARG A 160 3.71 -13.44 -9.34
C ARG A 160 2.35 -14.12 -9.40
N GLN A 161 2.07 -14.98 -8.42
CA GLN A 161 0.83 -15.74 -8.31
C GLN A 161 0.08 -15.36 -7.04
N ARG A 162 -0.20 -14.07 -6.89
CA ARG A 162 -0.85 -13.51 -5.69
C ARG A 162 -2.14 -14.24 -5.31
N TYR A 163 -2.90 -14.74 -6.27
CA TYR A 163 -4.08 -15.56 -6.01
C TYR A 163 -3.76 -16.86 -5.25
N LEU A 164 -2.61 -17.48 -5.48
CA LEU A 164 -2.17 -18.64 -4.68
C LEU A 164 -1.70 -18.22 -3.28
N ASP A 165 -0.99 -17.11 -3.18
CA ASP A 165 -0.57 -16.53 -1.91
C ASP A 165 -1.80 -16.23 -1.02
N LEU A 166 -2.83 -15.57 -1.57
CA LEU A 166 -4.09 -15.27 -0.87
C LEU A 166 -4.88 -16.52 -0.46
N ILE A 167 -4.72 -17.64 -1.17
CA ILE A 167 -5.37 -18.90 -0.82
C ILE A 167 -4.62 -19.64 0.28
N SER A 168 -3.29 -19.67 0.23
CA SER A 168 -2.48 -20.64 0.97
C SER A 168 -1.57 -20.03 2.05
N THR A 169 -1.29 -18.72 2.02
CA THR A 169 -0.44 -18.06 3.01
C THR A 169 -1.31 -17.39 4.07
N GLU A 170 -1.10 -17.79 5.32
CA GLU A 170 -1.74 -17.16 6.49
C GLU A 170 -1.27 -15.71 6.61
N GLY A 171 -2.18 -14.79 6.96
CA GLY A 171 -1.88 -13.36 7.11
C GLY A 171 -1.85 -12.56 5.79
N SER A 172 -1.80 -13.22 4.62
CA SER A 172 -1.69 -12.50 3.34
C SER A 172 -2.93 -11.67 3.01
N LYS A 173 -4.14 -12.19 3.27
CA LYS A 173 -5.39 -11.44 3.05
C LYS A 173 -5.53 -10.26 4.02
N GLU A 174 -5.15 -10.47 5.26
CA GLU A 174 -5.24 -9.50 6.34
C GLU A 174 -4.46 -8.23 6.01
N THR A 175 -3.28 -8.33 5.40
CA THR A 175 -2.49 -7.18 4.94
C THR A 175 -3.27 -6.30 3.95
N PHE A 176 -3.96 -6.90 2.98
CA PHE A 176 -4.72 -6.14 1.99
C PHE A 176 -6.06 -5.61 2.52
N ILE A 177 -6.70 -6.32 3.45
CA ILE A 177 -7.86 -5.81 4.19
C ILE A 177 -7.44 -4.62 5.04
N MET A 178 -6.30 -4.74 5.73
CA MET A 178 -5.71 -3.67 6.53
C MET A 178 -5.40 -2.42 5.68
N ARG A 179 -4.79 -2.62 4.51
CA ARG A 179 -4.55 -1.54 3.54
C ARG A 179 -5.84 -0.77 3.21
N SER A 180 -6.93 -1.49 2.94
CA SER A 180 -8.21 -0.88 2.61
C SER A 180 -8.77 -0.08 3.80
N ARG A 181 -8.64 -0.60 5.04
CA ARG A 181 -9.07 0.09 6.26
C ARG A 181 -8.23 1.34 6.54
N ILE A 182 -6.92 1.28 6.34
CA ILE A 182 -6.02 2.43 6.48
C ILE A 182 -6.45 3.57 5.55
N ILE A 183 -6.69 3.28 4.27
CA ILE A 183 -7.13 4.28 3.30
C ILE A 183 -8.51 4.83 3.66
N GLN A 184 -9.42 3.98 4.12
CA GLN A 184 -10.76 4.42 4.55
C GLN A 184 -10.68 5.32 5.78
N SER A 185 -9.90 4.97 6.79
CA SER A 185 -9.67 5.78 7.98
C SER A 185 -9.08 7.14 7.64
N MET A 186 -8.09 7.16 6.73
CA MET A 186 -7.50 8.41 6.22
C MET A 186 -8.54 9.32 5.57
N ARG A 187 -9.41 8.78 4.71
CA ARG A 187 -10.50 9.54 4.08
C ARG A 187 -11.46 10.13 5.13
N HIS A 188 -11.94 9.30 6.05
CA HIS A 188 -12.87 9.77 7.09
C HIS A 188 -12.25 10.91 7.91
N TYR A 189 -10.98 10.77 8.33
CA TYR A 189 -10.29 11.80 9.08
C TYR A 189 -10.21 13.13 8.30
N LEU A 190 -9.84 13.10 7.04
CA LEU A 190 -9.69 14.29 6.21
C LEU A 190 -11.06 14.93 5.87
N ASP A 191 -12.07 14.13 5.57
CA ASP A 191 -13.44 14.59 5.32
C ASP A 191 -13.99 15.30 6.56
N ASP A 192 -13.76 14.75 7.77
CA ASP A 192 -14.15 15.37 9.05
C ASP A 192 -13.40 16.68 9.33
N GLN A 193 -12.18 16.87 8.78
CA GLN A 193 -11.43 18.12 8.82
C GLN A 193 -11.84 19.12 7.73
N GLY A 194 -12.82 18.75 6.90
CA GLY A 194 -13.37 19.61 5.83
C GLY A 194 -12.57 19.63 4.54
N PHE A 195 -11.69 18.67 4.33
CA PHE A 195 -11.02 18.48 3.03
C PHE A 195 -11.96 17.88 2.01
N LEU A 196 -11.80 18.30 0.76
CA LEU A 196 -12.52 17.77 -0.41
C LEU A 196 -11.63 16.79 -1.16
N GLU A 197 -12.05 15.53 -1.31
CA GLU A 197 -11.37 14.59 -2.22
C GLU A 197 -11.65 14.98 -3.67
N VAL A 198 -10.59 15.09 -4.47
CA VAL A 198 -10.66 15.47 -5.88
C VAL A 198 -9.89 14.47 -6.75
N GLU A 199 -10.14 14.52 -8.05
CA GLU A 199 -9.37 13.75 -9.05
C GLU A 199 -8.78 14.72 -10.07
N THR A 200 -7.49 14.51 -10.40
CA THR A 200 -6.76 15.27 -11.40
C THR A 200 -6.18 14.34 -12.47
N PRO A 201 -5.75 14.85 -13.64
CA PRO A 201 -5.27 14.00 -14.73
C PRO A 201 -4.06 13.13 -14.33
N MET A 202 -4.05 11.88 -14.78
CA MET A 202 -2.86 11.01 -14.73
C MET A 202 -1.92 11.21 -15.92
N LEU A 203 -2.43 11.76 -17.04
CA LEU A 203 -1.67 12.08 -18.24
C LEU A 203 -1.42 13.58 -18.28
N HIS A 204 -0.16 13.97 -18.25
CA HIS A 204 0.30 15.35 -18.24
C HIS A 204 0.98 15.72 -19.56
N SER A 205 0.84 16.95 -19.98
CA SER A 205 1.61 17.50 -21.11
C SER A 205 3.04 17.85 -20.71
N ILE A 206 3.28 18.13 -19.43
CA ILE A 206 4.58 18.47 -18.84
C ILE A 206 4.74 17.63 -17.56
N ALA A 207 5.88 16.99 -17.38
CA ALA A 207 6.21 16.30 -16.12
C ALA A 207 6.66 17.33 -15.08
N GLY A 208 6.06 17.32 -13.89
CA GLY A 208 6.41 18.26 -12.83
C GLY A 208 5.84 17.87 -11.47
N GLY A 209 6.18 18.64 -10.43
CA GLY A 209 5.76 18.42 -9.04
C GLY A 209 6.65 17.47 -8.23
N ALA A 210 7.68 16.87 -8.83
CA ALA A 210 8.66 16.04 -8.15
C ALA A 210 9.96 15.97 -8.96
N ALA A 211 11.07 15.63 -8.32
CA ALA A 211 12.31 15.24 -9.00
C ALA A 211 12.26 13.74 -9.30
N ALA A 212 11.86 13.35 -10.51
CA ALA A 212 11.75 11.96 -10.92
C ALA A 212 11.67 11.82 -12.45
N ARG A 213 12.04 10.67 -12.99
CA ARG A 213 11.89 10.38 -14.41
C ARG A 213 10.48 9.92 -14.73
N PRO A 214 9.78 10.53 -15.72
CA PRO A 214 8.44 10.12 -16.12
C PRO A 214 8.45 8.90 -17.03
N PHE A 215 7.34 8.15 -17.05
CA PHE A 215 6.99 7.30 -18.19
C PHE A 215 6.39 8.17 -19.29
N VAL A 216 6.83 7.92 -20.53
CA VAL A 216 6.39 8.66 -21.71
C VAL A 216 5.39 7.82 -22.50
N THR A 217 4.31 8.42 -22.96
CA THR A 217 3.32 7.80 -23.83
C THR A 217 2.94 8.73 -24.99
N HIS A 218 2.14 8.26 -25.93
CA HIS A 218 1.74 9.02 -27.11
C HIS A 218 0.22 8.96 -27.30
N HIS A 219 -0.39 10.14 -27.49
CA HIS A 219 -1.81 10.25 -27.82
C HIS A 219 -2.00 10.19 -29.34
N ASN A 220 -2.43 9.05 -29.87
CA ASN A 220 -2.45 8.78 -31.32
C ASN A 220 -3.32 9.78 -32.11
N THR A 221 -4.50 10.14 -31.58
CA THR A 221 -5.43 11.01 -32.30
C THR A 221 -4.96 12.48 -32.35
N LEU A 222 -4.32 12.93 -31.28
CA LEU A 222 -3.82 14.32 -31.17
C LEU A 222 -2.37 14.43 -31.63
N ASP A 223 -1.73 13.32 -31.95
CA ASP A 223 -0.31 13.24 -32.34
C ASP A 223 0.61 14.01 -31.39
N MET A 224 0.44 13.77 -30.09
CA MET A 224 1.19 14.46 -29.04
C MET A 224 1.78 13.52 -28.01
N THR A 225 2.95 13.88 -27.50
CA THR A 225 3.60 13.21 -26.36
C THR A 225 2.91 13.60 -25.07
N LEU A 226 2.67 12.59 -24.22
CA LEU A 226 2.16 12.76 -22.85
C LEU A 226 3.06 12.03 -21.86
N TYR A 227 3.01 12.47 -20.63
CA TYR A 227 3.77 11.90 -19.53
C TYR A 227 2.79 11.35 -18.48
N MET A 228 3.08 10.17 -17.94
CA MET A 228 2.37 9.71 -16.76
C MET A 228 2.84 10.54 -15.56
N ARG A 229 1.92 11.02 -14.75
CA ARG A 229 2.21 11.92 -13.63
C ARG A 229 3.21 11.32 -12.65
N ILE A 230 4.17 12.12 -12.22
CA ILE A 230 5.18 11.77 -11.20
C ILE A 230 4.81 12.31 -9.82
N ALA A 231 3.86 13.26 -9.75
CA ALA A 231 3.26 13.86 -8.57
C ALA A 231 1.87 14.41 -8.92
N ILE A 232 1.11 14.81 -7.91
CA ILE A 232 -0.25 15.36 -8.04
C ILE A 232 -0.23 16.88 -7.80
N GLU A 233 0.81 17.39 -7.19
CA GLU A 233 1.03 18.71 -6.60
C GLU A 233 0.52 19.89 -7.44
N LEU A 234 1.03 20.06 -8.67
CA LEU A 234 0.79 21.29 -9.44
C LEU A 234 -0.68 21.46 -9.83
N HIS A 235 -1.43 20.37 -10.00
CA HIS A 235 -2.86 20.43 -10.27
C HIS A 235 -3.67 20.81 -9.02
N LEU A 236 -3.30 20.25 -7.85
CA LEU A 236 -4.00 20.59 -6.60
C LEU A 236 -3.77 22.04 -6.20
N LYS A 237 -2.57 22.59 -6.40
CA LYS A 237 -2.30 24.02 -6.18
C LYS A 237 -3.16 24.93 -7.09
N ARG A 238 -3.37 24.54 -8.36
CA ARG A 238 -4.30 25.26 -9.25
C ARG A 238 -5.74 25.28 -8.70
N LEU A 239 -6.16 24.20 -8.01
CA LEU A 239 -7.48 24.16 -7.35
C LEU A 239 -7.55 25.11 -6.15
N ILE A 240 -6.45 25.24 -5.39
CA ILE A 240 -6.36 26.25 -4.32
C ILE A 240 -6.43 27.66 -4.88
N VAL A 241 -5.73 27.97 -5.97
CA VAL A 241 -5.89 29.25 -6.68
C VAL A 241 -7.33 29.46 -7.11
N GLY A 242 -8.03 28.41 -7.53
CA GLY A 242 -9.45 28.43 -7.92
C GLY A 242 -10.43 28.59 -6.74
N GLY A 243 -9.94 28.62 -5.49
CA GLY A 243 -10.77 28.83 -4.29
C GLY A 243 -11.27 27.56 -3.60
N LEU A 244 -10.76 26.38 -3.98
CA LEU A 244 -10.97 25.14 -3.20
C LEU A 244 -9.93 25.11 -2.09
N GLU A 245 -10.27 25.62 -0.90
CA GLU A 245 -9.32 25.95 0.16
C GLU A 245 -8.69 24.73 0.87
N LYS A 246 -9.34 23.55 0.82
CA LYS A 246 -8.85 22.30 1.38
C LYS A 246 -9.14 21.16 0.42
N VAL A 247 -8.11 20.61 -0.18
CA VAL A 247 -8.24 19.51 -1.16
C VAL A 247 -7.26 18.40 -0.87
N TYR A 248 -7.64 17.18 -1.21
CA TYR A 248 -6.72 16.05 -1.26
C TYR A 248 -7.04 15.12 -2.43
N GLU A 249 -6.05 14.39 -2.88
CA GLU A 249 -6.21 13.30 -3.85
C GLU A 249 -5.40 12.08 -3.39
N ILE A 250 -6.04 10.91 -3.37
CA ILE A 250 -5.36 9.62 -3.20
C ILE A 250 -5.25 8.98 -4.57
N GLY A 251 -4.04 8.84 -5.09
CA GLY A 251 -3.86 8.36 -6.44
C GLY A 251 -2.55 7.63 -6.71
N ARG A 252 -2.49 7.03 -7.89
CA ARG A 252 -1.25 6.46 -8.42
C ARG A 252 -0.38 7.55 -9.03
N VAL A 253 0.91 7.44 -8.75
CA VAL A 253 1.97 8.17 -9.44
C VAL A 253 2.97 7.18 -10.02
N PHE A 254 3.71 7.61 -11.02
CA PHE A 254 4.52 6.75 -11.87
C PHE A 254 5.92 7.35 -12.00
N ARG A 255 6.95 6.59 -11.56
CA ARG A 255 8.35 7.02 -11.68
C ARG A 255 9.15 5.94 -12.38
N ASN A 256 9.77 6.30 -13.49
CA ASN A 256 10.55 5.38 -14.33
C ASN A 256 11.94 5.15 -13.74
N GLU A 257 11.96 4.52 -12.58
CA GLU A 257 13.14 4.29 -11.77
C GLU A 257 13.35 2.79 -11.49
N GLY A 258 14.42 2.47 -10.78
CA GLY A 258 14.74 1.09 -10.41
C GLY A 258 13.75 0.49 -9.41
N MET A 259 13.54 -0.83 -9.52
CA MET A 259 12.70 -1.60 -8.58
C MET A 259 13.54 -2.15 -7.43
N SER A 260 13.05 -2.00 -6.20
CA SER A 260 13.69 -2.55 -5.00
C SER A 260 12.63 -3.07 -4.01
N THR A 261 13.04 -3.43 -2.80
CA THR A 261 12.12 -3.71 -1.69
C THR A 261 11.41 -2.44 -1.19
N ARG A 262 11.92 -1.26 -1.56
CA ARG A 262 11.39 0.05 -1.13
C ARG A 262 10.67 0.81 -2.26
N HIS A 263 10.95 0.47 -3.53
CA HIS A 263 10.48 1.21 -4.71
C HIS A 263 9.79 0.29 -5.72
N ASN A 264 8.62 0.75 -6.19
CA ASN A 264 7.88 0.17 -7.31
C ASN A 264 7.61 1.30 -8.32
N PRO A 265 7.69 1.05 -9.64
CA PRO A 265 7.54 2.10 -10.66
C PRO A 265 6.21 2.84 -10.62
N GLU A 266 5.18 2.21 -10.12
CA GLU A 266 3.89 2.82 -9.78
C GLU A 266 3.58 2.56 -8.31
N PHE A 267 3.14 3.59 -7.62
CA PHE A 267 2.81 3.52 -6.19
C PHE A 267 1.66 4.48 -5.85
N THR A 268 1.07 4.29 -4.69
CA THR A 268 -0.05 5.12 -4.22
C THR A 268 0.48 6.16 -3.23
N MET A 269 0.11 7.40 -3.46
CA MET A 269 0.33 8.47 -2.49
C MET A 269 -0.95 9.27 -2.27
N ILE A 270 -0.99 9.99 -1.19
CA ILE A 270 -1.92 11.09 -0.97
C ILE A 270 -1.13 12.38 -1.06
N GLU A 271 -1.69 13.37 -1.72
CA GLU A 271 -1.30 14.76 -1.56
C GLU A 271 -2.50 15.59 -1.10
N LEU A 272 -2.26 16.52 -0.19
CA LEU A 272 -3.27 17.44 0.32
C LEU A 272 -2.69 18.85 0.46
N TYR A 273 -3.60 19.85 0.31
CA TYR A 273 -3.25 21.25 0.38
C TYR A 273 -4.33 21.99 1.17
N GLU A 274 -3.88 22.88 2.07
CA GLU A 274 -4.74 23.70 2.92
C GLU A 274 -4.34 25.16 2.83
N ALA A 275 -5.26 26.00 2.34
CA ALA A 275 -5.09 27.45 2.31
C ALA A 275 -5.04 28.04 3.71
N TYR A 276 -4.22 29.09 3.88
CA TYR A 276 -4.01 29.82 5.13
C TYR A 276 -3.34 29.01 6.23
N ALA A 277 -2.69 27.88 5.86
CA ALA A 277 -1.87 27.04 6.73
C ALA A 277 -0.40 27.17 6.36
N ASP A 278 0.47 26.84 7.31
CA ASP A 278 1.93 26.73 7.11
C ASP A 278 2.44 25.31 7.40
N TYR A 279 3.73 25.09 7.28
CA TYR A 279 4.35 23.77 7.51
C TYR A 279 4.20 23.27 8.96
N ASN A 280 3.99 24.17 9.95
CA ASN A 280 3.75 23.75 11.35
C ASN A 280 2.35 23.18 11.51
N ASP A 281 1.33 23.80 10.90
CA ASP A 281 -0.03 23.27 10.87
C ASP A 281 -0.05 21.88 10.22
N ILE A 282 0.72 21.73 9.14
CA ILE A 282 0.82 20.46 8.42
C ILE A 282 1.58 19.40 9.24
N MET A 283 2.59 19.76 10.06
CA MET A 283 3.20 18.81 11.02
C MET A 283 2.14 18.28 12.00
N GLU A 284 1.32 19.17 12.58
CA GLU A 284 0.26 18.77 13.52
C GLU A 284 -0.80 17.89 12.85
N LEU A 285 -1.21 18.24 11.63
CA LEU A 285 -2.13 17.44 10.84
C LEU A 285 -1.55 16.04 10.60
N THR A 286 -0.27 15.95 10.21
CA THR A 286 0.41 14.70 9.88
C THR A 286 0.50 13.76 11.08
N GLU A 287 0.98 14.25 12.23
CA GLU A 287 1.11 13.40 13.42
C GLU A 287 -0.24 12.94 13.97
N ASN A 288 -1.27 13.81 13.93
CA ASN A 288 -2.63 13.45 14.35
C ASN A 288 -3.29 12.46 13.40
N LEU A 289 -3.14 12.64 12.07
CA LEU A 289 -3.66 11.73 11.05
C LEU A 289 -3.09 10.32 11.22
N VAL A 290 -1.77 10.19 11.32
CA VAL A 290 -1.10 8.88 11.44
C VAL A 290 -1.46 8.21 12.77
N ALA A 291 -1.49 8.95 13.87
CA ALA A 291 -1.91 8.42 15.17
C ALA A 291 -3.38 7.98 15.17
N HIS A 292 -4.27 8.76 14.57
CA HIS A 292 -5.69 8.42 14.39
C HIS A 292 -5.86 7.09 13.62
N ILE A 293 -5.19 6.97 12.47
CA ILE A 293 -5.25 5.76 11.66
C ILE A 293 -4.74 4.55 12.46
N ALA A 294 -3.60 4.67 13.14
CA ALA A 294 -3.06 3.59 13.95
C ALA A 294 -4.03 3.16 15.06
N GLN A 295 -4.61 4.14 15.78
CA GLN A 295 -5.58 3.87 16.86
C GLN A 295 -6.86 3.24 16.33
N GLU A 296 -7.42 3.72 15.21
CA GLU A 296 -8.66 3.18 14.65
C GLU A 296 -8.48 1.78 14.07
N VAL A 297 -7.37 1.54 13.36
CA VAL A 297 -7.17 0.30 12.59
C VAL A 297 -6.52 -0.80 13.42
N LEU A 298 -5.59 -0.44 14.33
CA LEU A 298 -4.83 -1.38 15.16
C LEU A 298 -5.27 -1.40 16.63
N GLY A 299 -6.01 -0.38 17.07
CA GLY A 299 -6.39 -0.21 18.48
C GLY A 299 -5.25 0.31 19.38
N THR A 300 -4.12 0.73 18.81
CA THR A 300 -2.95 1.22 19.53
C THR A 300 -2.11 2.15 18.66
N THR A 301 -1.40 3.09 19.30
CA THR A 301 -0.38 3.92 18.64
C THR A 301 1.03 3.35 18.78
N THR A 302 1.23 2.35 19.65
CA THR A 302 2.51 1.65 19.81
C THR A 302 2.52 0.42 18.92
N ILE A 303 3.38 0.41 17.92
CA ILE A 303 3.45 -0.66 16.92
C ILE A 303 4.83 -1.35 16.94
N GLN A 304 4.87 -2.58 16.40
CA GLN A 304 6.11 -3.29 16.14
C GLN A 304 6.43 -3.21 14.64
N TYR A 305 7.67 -2.83 14.29
CA TYR A 305 8.15 -2.89 12.92
C TYR A 305 9.54 -3.54 12.86
N GLY A 306 9.61 -4.76 12.37
CA GLY A 306 10.80 -5.59 12.51
C GLY A 306 11.16 -5.79 13.98
N ASP A 307 12.38 -5.43 14.36
CA ASP A 307 12.87 -5.51 15.74
C ASP A 307 12.60 -4.21 16.54
N ASP A 308 12.15 -3.15 15.89
CA ASP A 308 11.94 -1.85 16.51
C ASP A 308 10.50 -1.68 17.00
N GLN A 309 10.31 -1.18 18.23
CA GLN A 309 9.05 -0.69 18.75
C GLN A 309 8.91 0.79 18.43
N ILE A 310 7.82 1.19 17.79
CA ILE A 310 7.58 2.55 17.30
C ILE A 310 6.37 3.13 18.02
N GLU A 311 6.52 4.34 18.58
CA GLU A 311 5.44 5.10 19.18
C GLU A 311 4.93 6.17 18.22
N LEU A 312 3.66 6.04 17.82
CA LEU A 312 3.00 6.95 16.87
C LEU A 312 2.11 7.99 17.56
N ALA A 313 2.04 8.03 18.90
CA ALA A 313 1.31 9.07 19.59
C ALA A 313 1.89 10.47 19.28
N PRO A 314 1.04 11.53 19.18
CA PRO A 314 1.47 12.86 18.78
C PRO A 314 2.53 13.48 19.70
N ARG A 315 3.16 14.55 19.21
CA ARG A 315 4.33 15.27 19.69
C ARG A 315 5.63 14.53 19.37
N TRP A 316 5.80 14.29 18.07
CA TRP A 316 7.04 13.72 17.54
C TRP A 316 8.20 14.71 17.59
N LYS A 317 9.42 14.20 17.58
CA LYS A 317 10.64 15.02 17.57
C LYS A 317 10.63 15.91 16.31
N ARG A 318 10.94 17.20 16.50
CA ARG A 318 11.15 18.19 15.41
C ARG A 318 12.61 18.62 15.48
N LEU A 319 13.36 18.45 14.41
CA LEU A 319 14.79 18.72 14.37
C LEU A 319 15.15 19.43 13.07
N HIS A 320 15.82 20.56 13.18
CA HIS A 320 16.32 21.27 12.01
C HIS A 320 17.42 20.46 11.32
N MET A 321 17.45 20.41 9.97
CA MET A 321 18.43 19.60 9.22
C MET A 321 19.87 19.92 9.60
N ALA A 322 20.21 21.21 9.73
CA ALA A 322 21.57 21.62 10.15
C ALA A 322 21.93 21.13 11.56
N ASP A 323 20.94 21.13 12.50
CA ASP A 323 21.16 20.61 13.85
C ASP A 323 21.29 19.09 13.83
N ALA A 324 20.49 18.40 13.01
CA ALA A 324 20.59 16.95 12.83
C ALA A 324 21.97 16.54 12.33
N VAL A 325 22.47 17.20 11.29
CA VAL A 325 23.82 16.94 10.77
C VAL A 325 24.88 17.24 11.82
N LYS A 326 24.74 18.35 12.56
CA LYS A 326 25.67 18.71 13.64
C LYS A 326 25.65 17.69 14.78
N GLU A 327 24.46 17.20 15.18
CA GLU A 327 24.32 16.21 16.26
C GLU A 327 25.05 14.90 15.93
N TYR A 328 24.92 14.42 14.70
CA TYR A 328 25.44 13.11 14.30
C TYR A 328 26.86 13.13 13.70
N THR A 329 27.30 14.27 13.13
CA THR A 329 28.60 14.36 12.42
C THR A 329 29.57 15.35 13.04
N GLY A 330 29.08 16.29 13.85
CA GLY A 330 29.86 17.42 14.37
C GLY A 330 30.04 18.59 13.39
N VAL A 331 29.56 18.44 12.14
CA VAL A 331 29.69 19.50 11.12
C VAL A 331 28.61 20.54 11.29
N ASP A 332 28.98 21.81 11.34
CA ASP A 332 28.08 22.93 11.63
C ASP A 332 27.75 23.75 10.37
N PHE A 333 26.63 23.45 9.75
CA PHE A 333 26.11 24.16 8.57
C PHE A 333 25.35 25.46 8.91
N TRP A 334 25.16 25.78 10.19
CA TRP A 334 24.71 27.13 10.57
C TRP A 334 25.74 28.19 10.18
N GLN A 335 27.01 27.81 10.09
CA GLN A 335 28.03 28.64 9.52
C GLN A 335 27.78 28.82 8.02
N GLN A 336 28.02 30.02 7.51
CA GLN A 336 27.89 30.30 6.08
C GLN A 336 29.13 29.75 5.35
N LEU A 337 29.03 28.50 4.89
CA LEU A 337 30.08 27.79 4.19
C LEU A 337 30.09 28.19 2.71
N THR A 338 31.28 28.35 2.13
CA THR A 338 31.40 28.37 0.66
C THR A 338 31.29 26.97 0.10
N LYS A 339 31.06 26.86 -1.21
CA LYS A 339 31.03 25.57 -1.92
C LYS A 339 32.28 24.75 -1.64
N GLU A 340 33.47 25.37 -1.73
CA GLU A 340 34.76 24.71 -1.55
C GLU A 340 34.90 24.17 -0.11
N GLN A 341 34.50 24.97 0.89
CA GLN A 341 34.53 24.57 2.30
C GLN A 341 33.56 23.37 2.55
N ALA A 342 32.37 23.42 1.98
CA ALA A 342 31.41 22.33 2.11
C ALA A 342 31.93 21.02 1.47
N HIS A 343 32.55 21.11 0.29
CA HIS A 343 33.19 19.97 -0.38
C HIS A 343 34.38 19.40 0.39
N GLU A 344 35.20 20.26 1.04
CA GLU A 344 36.29 19.80 1.89
C GLU A 344 35.79 19.01 3.09
N LEU A 345 34.74 19.51 3.78
CA LEU A 345 34.06 18.80 4.87
C LEU A 345 33.45 17.48 4.39
N ALA A 346 32.82 17.46 3.23
CA ALA A 346 32.26 16.22 2.66
C ALA A 346 33.36 15.16 2.45
N LYS A 347 34.52 15.56 1.94
CA LYS A 347 35.68 14.68 1.77
C LYS A 347 36.20 14.16 3.11
N GLU A 348 36.37 15.04 4.12
CA GLU A 348 36.83 14.67 5.45
C GLU A 348 35.89 13.63 6.12
N HIS A 349 34.57 13.77 5.92
CA HIS A 349 33.55 12.89 6.51
C HIS A 349 33.14 11.72 5.60
N ASN A 350 33.80 11.50 4.46
CA ASN A 350 33.47 10.48 3.48
C ASN A 350 31.98 10.57 3.04
N VAL A 351 31.51 11.77 2.73
CA VAL A 351 30.22 12.03 2.10
C VAL A 351 30.46 12.19 0.59
N GLN A 352 29.68 11.46 -0.21
CA GLN A 352 29.80 11.50 -1.66
C GLN A 352 29.05 12.72 -2.21
N VAL A 353 29.76 13.57 -2.95
CA VAL A 353 29.19 14.77 -3.57
C VAL A 353 29.69 14.91 -5.01
N THR A 354 28.90 15.54 -5.86
CA THR A 354 29.30 15.85 -7.24
C THR A 354 29.89 17.26 -7.31
N PRO A 355 30.80 17.58 -8.25
CA PRO A 355 31.43 18.89 -8.35
C PRO A 355 30.48 20.08 -8.58
N SER A 356 29.28 19.83 -9.08
CA SER A 356 28.23 20.84 -9.32
C SER A 356 27.48 21.26 -8.06
N MET A 357 27.48 20.45 -7.02
CA MET A 357 26.70 20.67 -5.79
C MET A 357 27.15 21.93 -5.06
N GLU A 358 26.21 22.81 -4.72
CA GLU A 358 26.37 23.94 -3.85
C GLU A 358 26.33 23.53 -2.37
N ALA A 359 26.60 24.43 -1.43
CA ALA A 359 26.69 24.12 0.01
C ALA A 359 25.41 23.51 0.57
N GLY A 360 24.22 23.93 0.10
CA GLY A 360 22.96 23.36 0.49
C GLY A 360 22.76 21.92 0.00
N HIS A 361 23.16 21.63 -1.22
CA HIS A 361 23.17 20.24 -1.70
C HIS A 361 24.07 19.34 -0.85
N VAL A 362 25.26 19.86 -0.47
CA VAL A 362 26.20 19.11 0.39
C VAL A 362 25.61 18.86 1.78
N LEU A 363 24.90 19.82 2.36
CA LEU A 363 24.17 19.61 3.61
C LEU A 363 23.14 18.46 3.48
N ASN A 364 22.37 18.44 2.39
CA ASN A 364 21.42 17.38 2.13
C ASN A 364 22.10 16.01 2.02
N GLU A 365 23.22 15.93 1.31
CA GLU A 365 24.03 14.71 1.20
C GLU A 365 24.58 14.23 2.56
N PHE A 366 25.01 15.16 3.43
CA PHE A 366 25.38 14.81 4.80
C PHE A 366 24.22 14.21 5.56
N PHE A 367 23.03 14.78 5.42
CA PHE A 367 21.83 14.25 6.06
C PHE A 367 21.50 12.85 5.55
N GLU A 368 21.36 12.65 4.25
CA GLU A 368 21.00 11.37 3.65
C GLU A 368 22.00 10.26 3.99
N GLN A 369 23.31 10.56 3.88
CA GLN A 369 24.36 9.54 4.04
C GLN A 369 24.75 9.27 5.50
N LYS A 370 24.47 10.17 6.45
CA LYS A 370 24.96 10.04 7.84
C LYS A 370 23.88 10.09 8.91
N VAL A 371 22.72 10.70 8.64
CA VAL A 371 21.69 10.95 9.65
C VAL A 371 20.46 10.08 9.45
N GLU A 372 19.98 9.93 8.22
CA GLU A 372 18.72 9.24 7.93
C GLU A 372 18.63 7.85 8.57
N GLU A 373 19.69 7.05 8.49
CA GLU A 373 19.73 5.69 9.06
C GLU A 373 19.73 5.66 10.60
N GLN A 374 19.82 6.79 11.28
CA GLN A 374 19.74 6.89 12.74
C GLN A 374 18.32 7.18 13.24
N LEU A 375 17.40 7.59 12.35
CA LEU A 375 16.06 8.04 12.69
C LEU A 375 15.08 6.87 12.79
N VAL A 376 14.95 6.27 13.97
CA VAL A 376 14.07 5.12 14.22
C VAL A 376 12.66 5.59 14.60
N GLN A 377 12.55 6.47 15.61
CA GLN A 377 11.26 7.01 16.06
C GLN A 377 10.78 8.13 15.13
N PRO A 378 9.46 8.38 15.05
CA PRO A 378 8.91 9.45 14.22
C PRO A 378 9.63 10.78 14.49
N THR A 379 10.24 11.34 13.47
CA THR A 379 11.02 12.59 13.56
C THR A 379 10.76 13.43 12.32
N PHE A 380 10.32 14.67 12.55
CA PHE A 380 10.27 15.68 11.51
C PHE A 380 11.65 16.31 11.36
N ILE A 381 12.23 16.23 10.19
CA ILE A 381 13.41 16.99 9.80
C ILE A 381 12.93 18.20 9.00
N TYR A 382 13.15 19.40 9.53
CA TYR A 382 12.72 20.64 8.87
C TYR A 382 13.89 21.54 8.52
N GLY A 383 13.65 22.60 7.73
CA GLY A 383 14.69 23.52 7.30
C GLY A 383 15.59 22.92 6.21
N HIS A 384 14.99 22.36 5.19
CA HIS A 384 15.73 21.87 4.02
C HIS A 384 16.34 23.04 3.24
N PRO A 385 17.53 22.86 2.64
CA PRO A 385 18.15 23.88 1.81
C PRO A 385 17.29 24.32 0.63
N VAL A 386 17.43 25.57 0.25
CA VAL A 386 16.71 26.15 -0.88
C VAL A 386 17.03 25.47 -2.20
N GLU A 387 18.26 25.01 -2.36
CA GLU A 387 18.78 24.35 -3.56
C GLU A 387 18.06 23.03 -3.87
N VAL A 388 17.62 22.32 -2.84
CA VAL A 388 16.90 21.03 -2.99
C VAL A 388 15.38 21.16 -2.81
N SER A 389 14.86 22.38 -2.77
CA SER A 389 13.46 22.65 -2.42
C SER A 389 12.78 23.63 -3.40
N PRO A 390 12.64 23.27 -4.69
CA PRO A 390 12.22 24.21 -5.75
C PRO A 390 10.79 24.72 -5.64
N LEU A 391 9.93 24.08 -4.83
CA LEU A 391 8.51 24.42 -4.70
C LEU A 391 8.14 24.92 -3.29
N ALA A 392 9.14 24.97 -2.38
CA ALA A 392 8.94 25.38 -1.00
C ALA A 392 9.32 26.86 -0.78
N LYS A 393 8.56 27.52 0.08
CA LYS A 393 8.80 28.91 0.46
C LYS A 393 10.07 29.05 1.30
N LYS A 394 10.88 30.06 1.00
CA LYS A 394 12.07 30.40 1.80
C LYS A 394 11.66 30.77 3.23
N ASN A 395 12.44 30.32 4.21
CA ASN A 395 12.29 30.77 5.58
C ASN A 395 12.62 32.27 5.66
N PRO A 396 11.74 33.11 6.27
CA PRO A 396 11.96 34.55 6.32
C PRO A 396 13.12 35.00 7.23
N GLU A 397 13.51 34.15 8.20
CA GLU A 397 14.61 34.45 9.13
C GLU A 397 15.97 34.06 8.55
N ASP A 398 16.00 32.94 7.81
CA ASP A 398 17.21 32.49 7.11
C ASP A 398 16.87 31.93 5.72
N PRO A 399 16.97 32.75 4.67
CA PRO A 399 16.57 32.38 3.31
C PRO A 399 17.43 31.31 2.64
N ARG A 400 18.51 30.81 3.30
CA ARG A 400 19.23 29.61 2.86
C ARG A 400 18.41 28.36 2.99
N TYR A 401 17.43 28.38 3.89
CA TYR A 401 16.54 27.27 4.20
C TYR A 401 15.12 27.57 3.74
N THR A 402 14.32 26.52 3.70
CA THR A 402 12.89 26.59 3.36
C THR A 402 12.04 26.13 4.53
N ASP A 403 10.78 26.59 4.58
CA ASP A 403 9.75 26.09 5.48
C ASP A 403 9.22 24.75 4.98
N ARG A 404 10.10 23.75 4.98
CA ARG A 404 9.86 22.37 4.51
C ARG A 404 10.25 21.38 5.59
N PHE A 405 9.50 20.30 5.69
CA PHE A 405 9.90 19.14 6.48
C PHE A 405 9.74 17.84 5.70
N GLU A 406 10.51 16.85 6.10
CA GLU A 406 10.28 15.45 5.79
C GLU A 406 10.07 14.67 7.10
N LEU A 407 9.17 13.69 7.06
CA LEU A 407 8.91 12.79 8.18
C LEU A 407 9.69 11.50 8.00
N PHE A 408 10.54 11.19 8.95
CA PHE A 408 11.27 9.93 9.00
C PHE A 408 10.72 9.02 10.11
N ILE A 409 10.44 7.77 9.76
CA ILE A 409 10.07 6.68 10.68
C ILE A 409 10.81 5.43 10.22
N VAL A 410 11.45 4.73 11.15
CA VAL A 410 12.21 3.49 10.87
C VAL A 410 13.20 3.68 9.72
N ARG A 411 13.99 4.78 9.79
CA ARG A 411 15.07 5.07 8.83
C ARG A 411 14.56 5.25 7.39
N ARG A 412 13.35 5.80 7.24
CA ARG A 412 12.73 6.01 5.92
C ARG A 412 11.86 7.25 5.94
N GLU A 413 11.90 7.99 4.86
CA GLU A 413 10.95 9.06 4.57
C GLU A 413 9.54 8.47 4.38
N HIS A 414 8.56 9.03 5.10
CA HIS A 414 7.13 8.70 5.00
C HIS A 414 6.29 9.83 4.45
N ALA A 415 6.71 11.08 4.68
CA ALA A 415 6.00 12.26 4.22
C ALA A 415 6.98 13.38 3.89
N ASN A 416 6.57 14.24 2.94
CA ASN A 416 7.24 15.49 2.57
C ASN A 416 6.20 16.59 2.53
N ALA A 417 6.50 17.74 3.13
CA ALA A 417 5.55 18.83 3.27
C ALA A 417 6.27 20.18 3.39
N PHE A 418 5.60 21.23 2.98
CA PHE A 418 6.16 22.59 3.10
C PHE A 418 5.07 23.66 3.08
N THR A 419 5.44 24.86 3.51
CA THR A 419 4.73 26.08 3.13
C THR A 419 5.01 26.32 1.66
N GLU A 420 3.94 26.39 0.86
CA GLU A 420 4.03 26.47 -0.58
C GLU A 420 4.67 27.79 -1.05
N LEU A 421 5.57 27.70 -2.02
CA LEU A 421 6.07 28.87 -2.72
C LEU A 421 4.93 29.48 -3.53
N ASN A 422 4.48 30.67 -3.12
CA ASN A 422 3.35 31.37 -3.72
C ASN A 422 3.73 32.69 -4.41
N ASP A 423 5.04 32.98 -4.49
CA ASP A 423 5.59 34.08 -5.28
C ASP A 423 5.88 33.60 -6.71
N PRO A 424 5.12 34.08 -7.73
CA PRO A 424 5.32 33.62 -9.10
C PRO A 424 6.69 34.00 -9.69
N ILE A 425 7.30 35.06 -9.19
CA ILE A 425 8.63 35.52 -9.66
C ILE A 425 9.70 34.59 -9.13
N ASP A 426 9.73 34.34 -7.81
CA ASP A 426 10.66 33.38 -7.19
C ASP A 426 10.43 31.96 -7.77
N GLN A 427 9.19 31.54 -8.01
CA GLN A 427 8.89 30.24 -8.62
C GLN A 427 9.48 30.10 -10.03
N ARG A 428 9.36 31.15 -10.86
CA ARG A 428 9.96 31.16 -12.19
C ARG A 428 11.48 31.05 -12.11
N GLU A 429 12.12 31.83 -11.25
CA GLU A 429 13.58 31.78 -11.04
C GLU A 429 14.04 30.37 -10.61
N ARG A 430 13.24 29.68 -9.74
CA ARG A 430 13.52 28.31 -9.32
C ARG A 430 13.43 27.32 -10.48
N PHE A 431 12.41 27.43 -11.32
CA PHE A 431 12.28 26.57 -12.51
C PHE A 431 13.39 26.82 -13.53
N GLU A 432 13.79 28.09 -13.72
CA GLU A 432 14.93 28.42 -14.58
C GLU A 432 16.24 27.80 -14.06
N ALA A 433 16.47 27.82 -12.74
CA ALA A 433 17.61 27.14 -12.13
C ALA A 433 17.58 25.62 -12.35
N GLN A 434 16.41 25.00 -12.24
CA GLN A 434 16.23 23.56 -12.53
C GLN A 434 16.50 23.22 -14.00
N LEU A 435 16.14 24.09 -14.94
CA LEU A 435 16.48 23.88 -16.37
C LEU A 435 18.00 23.90 -16.60
N VAL A 436 18.73 24.74 -15.90
CA VAL A 436 20.21 24.75 -15.96
C VAL A 436 20.79 23.43 -15.42
N GLU A 437 20.26 22.90 -14.31
CA GLU A 437 20.68 21.61 -13.79
C GLU A 437 20.37 20.47 -14.79
N LYS A 438 19.23 20.53 -15.47
CA LYS A 438 18.85 19.57 -16.50
C LYS A 438 19.83 19.56 -17.67
N GLU A 439 20.27 20.74 -18.14
CA GLU A 439 21.28 20.87 -19.18
C GLU A 439 22.65 20.32 -18.73
N GLN A 440 22.93 20.31 -17.44
CA GLN A 440 24.14 19.73 -16.83
C GLN A 440 24.03 18.22 -16.59
N GLY A 441 22.89 17.59 -16.96
CA GLY A 441 22.69 16.14 -16.91
C GLY A 441 21.84 15.64 -15.76
N ASN A 442 21.15 16.52 -15.03
CA ASN A 442 20.15 16.12 -14.04
C ASN A 442 18.79 15.83 -14.73
N ASP A 443 18.61 14.58 -15.17
CA ASP A 443 17.37 14.14 -15.86
C ASP A 443 16.10 14.20 -14.97
N GLU A 444 16.26 14.39 -13.67
CA GLU A 444 15.18 14.45 -12.68
C GLU A 444 14.73 15.89 -12.37
N ALA A 445 15.48 16.90 -12.88
CA ALA A 445 15.15 18.30 -12.66
C ALA A 445 13.80 18.68 -13.30
N HIS A 446 13.10 19.62 -12.66
CA HIS A 446 11.80 20.12 -13.10
C HIS A 446 11.86 20.76 -14.49
N GLU A 447 10.76 20.66 -15.23
CA GLU A 447 10.52 21.41 -16.46
C GLU A 447 9.78 22.72 -16.14
N MET A 448 9.90 23.70 -17.07
CA MET A 448 9.11 24.94 -16.98
C MET A 448 7.65 24.63 -17.28
N ASP A 449 6.78 24.96 -16.33
CA ASP A 449 5.34 24.92 -16.48
C ASP A 449 4.78 26.37 -16.48
N GLU A 450 4.70 26.97 -17.67
CA GLU A 450 4.23 28.35 -17.83
C GLU A 450 2.77 28.53 -17.37
N ASP A 451 1.90 27.53 -17.58
CA ASP A 451 0.52 27.58 -17.13
C ASP A 451 0.42 27.57 -15.59
N PHE A 452 1.34 26.87 -14.91
CA PHE A 452 1.42 26.91 -13.45
C PHE A 452 1.91 28.27 -12.95
N ILE A 453 2.91 28.88 -13.61
CA ILE A 453 3.36 30.23 -13.26
C ILE A 453 2.21 31.24 -13.46
N GLU A 454 1.51 31.18 -14.58
CA GLU A 454 0.33 32.02 -14.82
C GLU A 454 -0.76 31.82 -13.74
N ALA A 455 -1.01 30.57 -13.33
CA ALA A 455 -1.94 30.30 -12.23
C ALA A 455 -1.51 31.00 -10.92
N LEU A 456 -0.22 30.97 -10.57
CA LEU A 456 0.31 31.67 -9.40
C LEU A 456 0.14 33.20 -9.51
N GLU A 457 0.22 33.76 -10.69
CA GLU A 457 -0.01 35.21 -10.93
C GLU A 457 -1.44 35.64 -10.64
N TYR A 458 -2.42 34.72 -10.70
CA TYR A 458 -3.79 34.97 -10.23
C TYR A 458 -3.91 34.97 -8.70
N GLY A 459 -2.91 34.48 -8.00
CA GLY A 459 -2.78 34.52 -6.54
C GLY A 459 -3.04 33.16 -5.87
N LEU A 460 -1.97 32.49 -5.48
CA LEU A 460 -2.03 31.36 -4.54
C LEU A 460 -2.01 31.95 -3.11
N PRO A 461 -3.05 31.72 -2.27
CA PRO A 461 -3.00 32.14 -0.88
C PRO A 461 -1.85 31.42 -0.14
N PRO A 462 -1.38 31.92 1.03
CA PRO A 462 -0.52 31.12 1.90
C PRO A 462 -1.10 29.74 2.08
N THR A 463 -0.33 28.71 1.79
CA THR A 463 -0.84 27.32 1.70
C THR A 463 0.18 26.38 2.28
N GLY A 464 -0.27 25.43 3.11
CA GLY A 464 0.50 24.26 3.52
C GLY A 464 0.17 23.06 2.65
N GLY A 465 1.18 22.35 2.19
CA GLY A 465 1.02 21.13 1.37
C GLY A 465 1.72 19.92 1.98
N LEU A 466 1.20 18.74 1.73
CA LEU A 466 1.69 17.46 2.27
C LEU A 466 1.56 16.35 1.23
N GLY A 467 2.61 15.57 1.06
CA GLY A 467 2.59 14.28 0.37
C GLY A 467 2.93 13.14 1.33
N ILE A 468 2.11 12.08 1.37
CA ILE A 468 2.38 10.85 2.13
C ILE A 468 2.39 9.66 1.19
N GLY A 469 3.46 8.84 1.25
CA GLY A 469 3.51 7.56 0.58
C GLY A 469 2.59 6.54 1.27
N ILE A 470 1.42 6.25 0.69
CA ILE A 470 0.46 5.31 1.29
C ILE A 470 1.03 3.91 1.39
N ASP A 471 1.78 3.45 0.38
CA ASP A 471 2.40 2.13 0.44
C ASP A 471 3.38 2.00 1.61
N ARG A 472 4.18 3.05 1.89
CA ARG A 472 5.09 3.08 3.04
C ARG A 472 4.34 3.11 4.38
N LEU A 473 3.25 3.88 4.48
CA LEU A 473 2.40 3.89 5.67
C LEU A 473 1.76 2.52 5.92
N VAL A 474 1.27 1.87 4.88
CA VAL A 474 0.72 0.50 4.99
C VAL A 474 1.81 -0.49 5.41
N MET A 475 3.02 -0.41 4.83
CA MET A 475 4.16 -1.23 5.26
C MET A 475 4.43 -1.07 6.77
N LEU A 476 4.46 0.16 7.25
CA LEU A 476 4.68 0.49 8.66
C LEU A 476 3.61 -0.16 9.55
N LEU A 477 2.33 0.08 9.26
CA LEU A 477 1.20 -0.37 10.08
C LEU A 477 0.89 -1.87 9.96
N THR A 478 1.42 -2.57 8.95
CA THR A 478 1.27 -4.02 8.76
C THR A 478 2.55 -4.81 9.03
N ASN A 479 3.59 -4.16 9.55
CA ASN A 479 4.90 -4.76 9.76
C ASN A 479 5.46 -5.46 8.51
N SER A 480 5.25 -4.87 7.34
CA SER A 480 5.72 -5.41 6.06
C SER A 480 7.05 -4.80 5.66
N GLN A 481 8.07 -5.64 5.41
CA GLN A 481 9.43 -5.16 5.14
C GLN A 481 9.67 -4.78 3.67
N SER A 482 8.77 -5.20 2.77
CA SER A 482 8.87 -4.93 1.34
C SER A 482 7.59 -4.29 0.80
N ILE A 483 7.72 -3.30 -0.07
CA ILE A 483 6.59 -2.69 -0.78
C ILE A 483 5.79 -3.72 -1.58
N ARG A 484 6.42 -4.81 -2.02
CA ARG A 484 5.76 -5.91 -2.74
C ARG A 484 4.79 -6.69 -1.86
N ASP A 485 4.96 -6.66 -0.54
CA ASP A 485 4.06 -7.33 0.40
C ASP A 485 2.72 -6.60 0.51
N VAL A 486 2.71 -5.28 0.29
CA VAL A 486 1.52 -4.42 0.41
C VAL A 486 0.90 -4.03 -0.93
N LEU A 487 1.49 -4.46 -2.04
CA LEU A 487 0.95 -4.34 -3.40
C LEU A 487 0.35 -5.68 -3.84
N LEU A 488 -0.91 -5.67 -4.32
CA LEU A 488 -1.54 -6.90 -4.83
C LEU A 488 -0.76 -7.48 -6.00
N PHE A 489 -0.39 -6.65 -6.96
CA PHE A 489 0.35 -7.04 -8.16
C PHE A 489 1.55 -6.10 -8.36
N PRO A 490 2.67 -6.32 -7.64
CA PRO A 490 3.87 -5.54 -7.82
C PRO A 490 4.51 -5.80 -9.19
N GLN A 491 5.19 -4.79 -9.73
CA GLN A 491 5.98 -4.98 -10.94
C GLN A 491 7.11 -5.98 -10.68
N MET A 492 7.28 -6.93 -11.59
CA MET A 492 8.30 -7.97 -11.49
C MET A 492 9.16 -8.00 -12.75
N ARG A 493 10.44 -8.34 -12.59
CA ARG A 493 11.31 -8.59 -13.76
C ARG A 493 10.77 -9.77 -14.58
N PRO A 494 10.93 -9.77 -15.92
CA PRO A 494 10.64 -10.96 -16.71
C PRO A 494 11.37 -12.19 -16.13
N ARG A 495 10.78 -13.38 -16.30
CA ARG A 495 11.52 -14.63 -16.09
C ARG A 495 12.37 -14.89 -17.34
N ASP A 496 13.62 -15.21 -17.15
CA ASP A 496 14.51 -15.70 -18.21
C ASP A 496 14.00 -17.03 -18.76
#